data_c75b4b2bbb68e76333eee0d14103a51c
#
_entry.id   c75b4b2bbb68e76333eee0d14103a51c
#
_cell.length_a   1.000
_cell.length_b   1.000
_cell.length_c   1.000
_cell.angle_alpha   90.00
_cell.angle_beta   90.00
_cell.angle_gamma   90.00
#
_symmetry.space_group_name_H-M   'P 1'
#
loop_
_entity.id
_entity.type
_entity.pdbx_description
1 polymer ?
#
loop_
_entity_poly.entity_id
_entity_poly.type
_entity_poly.pdbx_seq_one_letter_code
_entity_poly.pdbx_strand_id
1 'polypeptide(L)'
;MTYLAYDYAADARGYSWGLAGEWYLDNWVLRASRMIAPKTPNGRDLNWQIFNSYGDQIEVERQHSIADLPGKVSVLAYRNKMILARFQDATNYVFANNAQGTQAINNVRNNYQYKTGIGINGEQALTKDLGIYGRAFTSDGHTETMSFTEADNSISIGMGLNGTSWSRPNDTLGISMMQNGLSSYRKNYLQAGGVSYFIGDYAGPNQTISYRPERIGEVYYNAMVVKNVLAGLNFQHINNPAYNSARGPVNILSFRIHAEF
;
A
#
# COMPACT_ATOMS: atom_id res chain seq x y z
N MET A 1 2.62 8.78 3.93
CA MET A 1 1.49 8.04 3.34
C MET A 1 2.01 6.82 2.60
N THR A 2 1.59 5.61 2.96
CA THR A 2 2.24 4.36 2.54
C THR A 2 1.34 3.43 1.73
N TYR A 3 0.14 3.86 1.36
CA TYR A 3 -0.80 2.97 0.69
C TYR A 3 -0.51 2.91 -0.80
N LEU A 4 0.32 1.97 -1.14
CA LEU A 4 0.47 1.50 -2.51
C LEU A 4 -0.27 0.18 -2.61
N ALA A 5 -0.80 -0.16 -3.78
CA ALA A 5 -1.39 -1.48 -4.05
C ALA A 5 -0.32 -2.59 -4.07
N TYR A 6 0.69 -2.45 -3.23
CA TYR A 6 1.82 -3.35 -3.08
C TYR A 6 1.63 -4.24 -1.85
N ASP A 7 1.42 -5.51 -2.10
CA ASP A 7 1.18 -6.54 -1.09
C ASP A 7 2.50 -7.30 -0.84
N TYR A 8 3.35 -6.76 0.03
CA TYR A 8 4.67 -7.33 0.30
C TYR A 8 4.62 -8.54 1.25
N ALA A 9 5.55 -9.48 1.04
CA ALA A 9 5.60 -10.73 1.80
C ALA A 9 6.16 -10.50 3.21
N ALA A 10 5.26 -10.47 4.19
CA ALA A 10 5.58 -10.42 5.61
C ALA A 10 4.42 -10.96 6.45
N ASP A 11 4.66 -11.27 7.71
CA ASP A 11 3.61 -11.63 8.67
C ASP A 11 2.80 -10.38 9.09
N ALA A 12 1.72 -10.58 9.85
CA ALA A 12 0.84 -9.50 10.31
C ALA A 12 1.55 -8.40 11.13
N ARG A 13 2.76 -8.65 11.62
CA ARG A 13 3.59 -7.70 12.39
C ARG A 13 4.59 -6.96 11.51
N GLY A 14 4.72 -7.34 10.22
CA GLY A 14 5.69 -6.77 9.29
C GLY A 14 7.03 -7.51 9.26
N TYR A 15 7.14 -8.70 9.86
CA TYR A 15 8.36 -9.51 9.82
C TYR A 15 8.36 -10.50 8.69
N SER A 16 9.53 -10.68 8.09
CA SER A 16 9.80 -11.72 7.11
C SER A 16 11.24 -12.18 7.22
N TRP A 17 11.57 -13.24 6.51
CA TRP A 17 12.93 -13.73 6.32
C TRP A 17 13.16 -14.00 4.84
N GLY A 18 14.37 -13.75 4.37
CA GLY A 18 14.68 -13.99 2.98
C GLY A 18 16.03 -13.43 2.57
N LEU A 19 16.20 -13.26 1.27
CA LEU A 19 17.41 -12.71 0.67
C LEU A 19 17.04 -11.49 -0.16
N ALA A 20 17.88 -10.47 -0.06
CA ALA A 20 17.80 -9.26 -0.90
C ALA A 20 19.20 -8.92 -1.41
N GLY A 21 19.27 -8.39 -2.62
CA GLY A 21 20.50 -7.91 -3.23
C GLY A 21 20.26 -6.58 -3.93
N GLU A 22 21.26 -5.74 -3.88
CA GLU A 22 21.30 -4.47 -4.59
C GLU A 22 22.57 -4.40 -5.43
N TRP A 23 22.43 -3.93 -6.67
CA TRP A 23 23.52 -3.74 -7.59
C TRP A 23 23.51 -2.31 -8.10
N TYR A 24 24.61 -1.60 -7.85
CA TYR A 24 24.79 -0.20 -8.21
C TYR A 24 25.65 -0.10 -9.46
N LEU A 25 25.13 0.55 -10.51
CA LEU A 25 25.74 0.74 -11.81
C LEU A 25 25.61 2.22 -12.22
N ASP A 26 26.61 3.01 -11.91
CA ASP A 26 26.58 4.46 -12.14
C ASP A 26 25.28 5.11 -11.61
N ASN A 27 24.40 5.53 -12.55
CA ASN A 27 23.12 6.14 -12.23
C ASN A 27 21.96 5.13 -12.15
N TRP A 28 22.24 3.82 -12.22
CA TRP A 28 21.24 2.79 -12.11
C TRP A 28 21.42 1.97 -10.84
N VAL A 29 20.31 1.57 -10.24
CA VAL A 29 20.30 0.60 -9.16
C VAL A 29 19.31 -0.50 -9.52
N LEU A 30 19.78 -1.73 -9.50
CA LEU A 30 18.95 -2.93 -9.61
C LEU A 30 18.80 -3.56 -8.24
N ARG A 31 17.57 -3.79 -7.80
CA ARG A 31 17.25 -4.47 -6.54
C ARG A 31 16.41 -5.70 -6.83
N ALA A 32 16.71 -6.78 -6.14
CA ALA A 32 15.91 -8.01 -6.20
C ALA A 32 15.83 -8.63 -4.82
N SER A 33 14.69 -9.23 -4.49
CA SER A 33 14.55 -9.98 -3.25
C SER A 33 13.58 -11.12 -3.37
N ARG A 34 13.79 -12.13 -2.50
CA ARG A 34 12.83 -13.19 -2.20
C ARG A 34 12.65 -13.29 -0.70
N MET A 35 11.42 -13.13 -0.25
CA MET A 35 11.01 -13.17 1.15
C MET A 35 9.97 -14.26 1.37
N ILE A 36 10.00 -14.95 2.52
CA ILE A 36 8.98 -15.94 2.86
C ILE A 36 7.65 -15.23 3.17
N ALA A 37 6.56 -15.90 2.78
CA ALA A 37 5.20 -15.44 3.05
C ALA A 37 4.67 -16.04 4.37
N PRO A 38 3.62 -15.48 4.98
CA PRO A 38 2.93 -16.11 6.09
C PRO A 38 2.22 -17.40 5.66
N LYS A 39 1.94 -18.31 6.59
CA LYS A 39 1.20 -19.56 6.32
C LYS A 39 -0.24 -19.28 5.90
N THR A 40 -0.85 -18.29 6.50
CA THR A 40 -2.20 -17.82 6.20
C THR A 40 -2.19 -16.30 6.01
N PRO A 41 -3.05 -15.74 5.14
CA PRO A 41 -3.18 -14.31 4.98
C PRO A 41 -3.36 -13.59 6.31
N ASN A 42 -2.62 -12.51 6.53
CA ASN A 42 -2.57 -11.75 7.78
C ASN A 42 -2.25 -12.57 9.04
N GLY A 43 -1.59 -13.72 8.86
CA GLY A 43 -1.15 -14.60 9.94
C GLY A 43 0.20 -14.18 10.52
N ARG A 44 0.50 -14.70 11.73
CA ARG A 44 1.79 -14.45 12.41
C ARG A 44 2.86 -15.49 12.08
N ASP A 45 2.45 -16.69 11.67
CA ASP A 45 3.36 -17.78 11.40
C ASP A 45 3.88 -17.71 9.98
N LEU A 46 5.20 -17.60 9.82
CA LEU A 46 5.86 -17.61 8.53
C LEU A 46 5.93 -19.05 7.97
N ASN A 47 5.79 -19.17 6.64
CA ASN A 47 5.99 -20.42 5.94
C ASN A 47 7.45 -20.53 5.49
N TRP A 48 8.21 -21.40 6.15
CA TRP A 48 9.64 -21.59 5.89
C TRP A 48 9.97 -22.27 4.56
N GLN A 49 8.97 -22.68 3.79
CA GLN A 49 9.16 -23.27 2.46
C GLN A 49 9.35 -22.18 1.40
N ILE A 50 10.49 -21.51 1.41
CA ILE A 50 10.82 -20.36 0.56
C ILE A 50 10.67 -20.59 -0.96
N PHE A 51 10.65 -21.84 -1.42
CA PHE A 51 10.41 -22.17 -2.83
C PHE A 51 8.92 -22.39 -3.15
N ASN A 52 8.08 -22.58 -2.15
CA ASN A 52 6.64 -22.82 -2.30
C ASN A 52 5.79 -21.63 -1.89
N SER A 53 6.23 -20.86 -0.89
CA SER A 53 5.47 -19.73 -0.34
C SER A 53 6.40 -18.54 -0.16
N TYR A 54 6.29 -17.54 -1.04
CA TYR A 54 7.25 -16.44 -1.11
C TYR A 54 6.66 -15.20 -1.77
N GLY A 55 7.33 -14.08 -1.58
CA GLY A 55 7.23 -12.88 -2.39
C GLY A 55 8.54 -12.57 -3.07
N ASP A 56 8.52 -12.52 -4.39
CA ASP A 56 9.61 -12.03 -5.22
C ASP A 56 9.35 -10.58 -5.59
N GLN A 57 10.39 -9.77 -5.58
CA GLN A 57 10.33 -8.42 -6.14
C GLN A 57 11.60 -8.10 -6.91
N ILE A 58 11.45 -7.26 -7.92
CA ILE A 58 12.53 -6.66 -8.67
C ILE A 58 12.23 -5.18 -8.85
N GLU A 59 13.22 -4.35 -8.62
CA GLU A 59 13.12 -2.90 -8.84
C GLU A 59 14.32 -2.43 -9.66
N VAL A 60 14.03 -1.56 -10.62
CA VAL A 60 15.05 -0.83 -11.39
C VAL A 60 14.86 0.65 -11.10
N GLU A 61 15.90 1.31 -10.60
CA GLU A 61 15.93 2.74 -10.31
C GLU A 61 16.92 3.43 -11.26
N ARG A 62 16.52 4.56 -11.79
CA ARG A 62 17.36 5.48 -12.53
C ARG A 62 17.47 6.79 -11.78
N GLN A 63 18.69 7.14 -11.37
CA GLN A 63 19.02 8.45 -10.82
C GLN A 63 19.35 9.44 -11.93
N HIS A 64 18.95 10.69 -11.76
CA HIS A 64 19.20 11.76 -12.73
C HIS A 64 19.33 13.12 -12.05
N SER A 65 19.77 14.10 -12.80
CA SER A 65 19.80 15.48 -12.36
C SER A 65 19.13 16.35 -13.43
N ILE A 66 18.25 17.26 -12.99
CA ILE A 66 17.59 18.27 -13.83
C ILE A 66 17.95 19.63 -13.26
N ALA A 67 18.63 20.47 -14.05
CA ALA A 67 19.14 21.78 -13.60
C ALA A 67 19.98 21.66 -12.31
N ASP A 68 20.87 20.68 -12.24
CA ASP A 68 21.74 20.33 -11.11
C ASP A 68 20.99 19.91 -9.83
N LEU A 69 19.69 19.68 -9.91
CA LEU A 69 18.86 19.19 -8.80
C LEU A 69 18.60 17.69 -8.95
N PRO A 70 18.80 16.91 -7.88
CA PRO A 70 18.68 15.45 -7.93
C PRO A 70 17.23 14.99 -8.11
N GLY A 71 17.09 13.89 -8.82
CA GLY A 71 15.84 13.18 -8.95
C GLY A 71 16.09 11.71 -9.23
N LYS A 72 15.05 10.90 -9.10
CA LYS A 72 15.07 9.49 -9.47
C LYS A 72 13.71 9.00 -9.92
N VAL A 73 13.72 7.96 -10.73
CA VAL A 73 12.53 7.21 -11.12
C VAL A 73 12.83 5.74 -10.91
N SER A 74 11.91 5.01 -10.30
CA SER A 74 12.00 3.56 -10.16
C SER A 74 10.74 2.86 -10.67
N VAL A 75 10.94 1.66 -11.20
CA VAL A 75 9.88 0.72 -11.57
C VAL A 75 10.09 -0.55 -10.76
N LEU A 76 9.03 -0.95 -10.04
CA LEU A 76 9.02 -2.16 -9.23
C LEU A 76 7.97 -3.12 -9.77
N ALA A 77 8.33 -4.40 -9.90
CA ALA A 77 7.41 -5.49 -10.14
C ALA A 77 7.53 -6.51 -9.01
N TYR A 78 6.40 -7.11 -8.62
CA TYR A 78 6.39 -8.18 -7.62
C TYR A 78 5.52 -9.36 -8.05
N ARG A 79 5.83 -10.51 -7.46
CA ARG A 79 5.05 -11.73 -7.57
C ARG A 79 5.05 -12.46 -6.24
N ASN A 80 3.89 -12.56 -5.64
CA ASN A 80 3.68 -13.36 -4.44
C ASN A 80 3.11 -14.74 -4.81
N LYS A 81 3.58 -15.79 -4.15
CA LYS A 81 3.02 -17.14 -4.23
C LYS A 81 2.74 -17.64 -2.83
N MET A 82 1.49 -17.93 -2.53
CA MET A 82 1.07 -18.60 -1.30
C MET A 82 -0.32 -19.21 -1.47
N ILE A 83 -0.81 -19.89 -0.45
CA ILE A 83 -2.21 -20.35 -0.43
C ILE A 83 -3.12 -19.13 -0.20
N LEU A 84 -3.87 -18.75 -1.23
CA LEU A 84 -4.77 -17.60 -1.25
C LEU A 84 -6.13 -18.01 -1.84
N ALA A 85 -7.19 -17.35 -1.40
CA ALA A 85 -8.47 -17.42 -2.07
C ALA A 85 -8.51 -16.49 -3.29
N ARG A 86 -9.18 -16.92 -4.35
CA ARG A 86 -9.55 -16.05 -5.47
C ARG A 86 -10.90 -15.42 -5.19
N PHE A 87 -11.03 -14.13 -5.42
CA PHE A 87 -12.30 -13.43 -5.20
C PHE A 87 -13.45 -14.00 -6.04
N GLN A 88 -13.18 -14.44 -7.27
CA GLN A 88 -14.20 -15.07 -8.12
C GLN A 88 -14.72 -16.36 -7.51
N ASP A 89 -13.84 -17.22 -6.98
CA ASP A 89 -14.23 -18.48 -6.34
C ASP A 89 -15.04 -18.22 -5.07
N ALA A 90 -14.62 -17.23 -4.26
CA ALA A 90 -15.37 -16.81 -3.09
C ALA A 90 -16.75 -16.24 -3.43
N THR A 91 -16.84 -15.44 -4.49
CA THR A 91 -18.13 -14.92 -5.00
C THR A 91 -19.05 -16.05 -5.42
N ASN A 92 -18.54 -17.03 -6.19
CA ASN A 92 -19.33 -18.20 -6.62
C ASN A 92 -19.79 -19.03 -5.41
N TYR A 93 -18.91 -19.19 -4.39
CA TYR A 93 -19.25 -19.89 -3.16
C TYR A 93 -20.38 -19.22 -2.39
N VAL A 94 -20.38 -17.88 -2.28
CA VAL A 94 -21.48 -17.11 -1.66
C VAL A 94 -22.80 -17.44 -2.32
N PHE A 95 -22.88 -17.36 -3.65
CA PHE A 95 -24.12 -17.61 -4.38
C PHE A 95 -24.58 -19.08 -4.31
N ALA A 96 -23.65 -20.03 -4.39
CA ALA A 96 -23.99 -21.45 -4.38
C ALA A 96 -24.48 -21.94 -2.98
N ASN A 97 -24.01 -21.32 -1.89
CA ASN A 97 -24.24 -21.81 -0.52
C ASN A 97 -25.01 -20.81 0.35
N ASN A 98 -25.45 -19.68 -0.20
CA ASN A 98 -26.01 -18.57 0.57
C ASN A 98 -25.12 -18.19 1.77
N ALA A 99 -23.79 -18.30 1.58
CA ALA A 99 -22.79 -18.06 2.61
C ALA A 99 -22.57 -16.57 2.83
N GLN A 100 -22.15 -16.19 4.02
CA GLN A 100 -21.90 -14.79 4.36
C GLN A 100 -20.47 -14.58 4.88
N GLY A 101 -19.97 -13.36 4.69
CA GLY A 101 -18.78 -12.85 5.33
C GLY A 101 -17.51 -13.63 5.02
N THR A 102 -16.67 -13.78 6.02
CA THR A 102 -15.35 -14.44 5.91
C THR A 102 -15.43 -15.94 5.62
N GLN A 103 -16.57 -16.57 5.78
CA GLN A 103 -16.72 -18.00 5.50
C GLN A 103 -16.43 -18.34 4.05
N ALA A 104 -16.92 -17.54 3.10
CA ALA A 104 -16.72 -17.80 1.69
C ALA A 104 -15.23 -17.83 1.31
N ILE A 105 -14.46 -16.82 1.75
CA ILE A 105 -13.03 -16.74 1.41
C ILE A 105 -12.23 -17.84 2.08
N ASN A 106 -12.57 -18.21 3.32
CA ASN A 106 -11.88 -19.28 4.04
C ASN A 106 -12.14 -20.66 3.41
N ASN A 107 -13.35 -20.92 2.91
CA ASN A 107 -13.69 -22.20 2.31
C ASN A 107 -13.05 -22.44 0.92
N VAL A 108 -12.66 -21.39 0.22
CA VAL A 108 -12.02 -21.49 -1.10
C VAL A 108 -10.49 -21.28 -1.05
N ARG A 109 -9.91 -21.00 0.13
CA ARG A 109 -8.47 -20.84 0.36
C ARG A 109 -7.80 -22.21 0.51
N ASN A 110 -7.57 -22.91 -0.58
CA ASN A 110 -7.05 -24.29 -0.56
C ASN A 110 -5.92 -24.55 -1.55
N ASN A 111 -5.61 -23.60 -2.44
CA ASN A 111 -4.61 -23.77 -3.48
C ASN A 111 -3.58 -22.63 -3.48
N TYR A 112 -2.37 -22.95 -3.92
CA TYR A 112 -1.38 -21.92 -4.23
C TYR A 112 -1.86 -21.03 -5.36
N GLN A 113 -1.83 -19.73 -5.13
CA GLN A 113 -2.14 -18.70 -6.11
C GLN A 113 -0.95 -17.78 -6.28
N TYR A 114 -0.94 -17.08 -7.41
CA TYR A 114 -0.03 -15.98 -7.65
C TYR A 114 -0.78 -14.66 -7.57
N LYS A 115 -0.15 -13.68 -6.93
CA LYS A 115 -0.56 -12.28 -6.98
C LYS A 115 0.59 -11.46 -7.54
N THR A 116 0.32 -10.69 -8.58
CA THR A 116 1.33 -9.89 -9.26
C THR A 116 0.96 -8.41 -9.24
N GLY A 117 1.97 -7.57 -9.32
CA GLY A 117 1.75 -6.14 -9.45
C GLY A 117 2.97 -5.41 -9.95
N ILE A 118 2.73 -4.19 -10.40
CA ILE A 118 3.75 -3.29 -10.93
C ILE A 118 3.48 -1.87 -10.44
N GLY A 119 4.54 -1.14 -10.19
CA GLY A 119 4.47 0.26 -9.80
C GLY A 119 5.59 1.09 -10.35
N ILE A 120 5.34 2.39 -10.41
CA ILE A 120 6.32 3.42 -10.72
C ILE A 120 6.36 4.42 -9.58
N ASN A 121 7.56 4.85 -9.22
CA ASN A 121 7.79 5.90 -8.25
C ASN A 121 8.79 6.90 -8.85
N GLY A 122 8.49 8.20 -8.74
CA GLY A 122 9.39 9.26 -9.17
C GLY A 122 9.48 10.33 -8.09
N GLU A 123 10.66 10.89 -7.92
CA GLU A 123 10.88 12.06 -7.08
C GLU A 123 11.88 13.01 -7.72
N GLN A 124 11.67 14.30 -7.52
CA GLN A 124 12.49 15.35 -8.08
C GLN A 124 12.59 16.53 -7.12
N ALA A 125 13.80 16.96 -6.84
CA ALA A 125 14.02 18.25 -6.20
C ALA A 125 13.75 19.37 -7.22
N LEU A 126 12.87 20.30 -6.89
CA LEU A 126 12.55 21.47 -7.70
C LEU A 126 13.41 22.69 -7.30
N THR A 127 13.79 22.75 -6.04
CA THR A 127 14.75 23.69 -5.46
C THR A 127 15.58 22.96 -4.40
N LYS A 128 16.48 23.67 -3.72
CA LYS A 128 17.22 23.11 -2.57
C LYS A 128 16.31 22.72 -1.40
N ASP A 129 15.15 23.33 -1.29
CA ASP A 129 14.22 23.16 -0.17
C ASP A 129 12.91 22.47 -0.57
N LEU A 130 12.52 22.50 -1.85
CA LEU A 130 11.27 21.95 -2.34
C LEU A 130 11.51 20.70 -3.18
N GLY A 131 10.92 19.58 -2.77
CA GLY A 131 10.86 18.34 -3.53
C GLY A 131 9.43 17.91 -3.82
N ILE A 132 9.25 17.22 -4.95
CA ILE A 132 7.98 16.58 -5.31
C ILE A 132 8.19 15.08 -5.50
N TYR A 133 7.12 14.31 -5.31
CA TYR A 133 7.09 12.90 -5.67
C TYR A 133 5.75 12.52 -6.30
N GLY A 134 5.79 11.46 -7.11
CA GLY A 134 4.60 10.83 -7.67
C GLY A 134 4.77 9.31 -7.65
N ARG A 135 3.67 8.58 -7.36
CA ARG A 135 3.65 7.11 -7.33
C ARG A 135 2.38 6.61 -7.95
N ALA A 136 2.48 5.56 -8.75
CA ALA A 136 1.34 4.81 -9.24
C ALA A 136 1.64 3.32 -9.10
N PHE A 137 0.64 2.55 -8.66
CA PHE A 137 0.79 1.12 -8.44
C PHE A 137 -0.49 0.37 -8.80
N THR A 138 -0.36 -0.83 -9.37
CA THR A 138 -1.49 -1.71 -9.65
C THR A 138 -1.10 -3.16 -9.41
N SER A 139 -2.04 -3.93 -8.87
CA SER A 139 -1.96 -5.39 -8.77
C SER A 139 -3.00 -6.04 -9.71
N ASP A 140 -2.89 -7.34 -9.92
CA ASP A 140 -3.86 -8.09 -10.72
C ASP A 140 -5.26 -8.15 -10.08
N GLY A 141 -5.36 -7.97 -8.77
CA GLY A 141 -6.61 -7.87 -8.02
C GLY A 141 -7.49 -9.12 -8.04
N HIS A 142 -6.96 -10.28 -8.42
CA HIS A 142 -7.71 -11.54 -8.50
C HIS A 142 -7.86 -12.25 -7.17
N THR A 143 -6.88 -12.09 -6.29
CA THR A 143 -6.78 -12.81 -5.02
C THR A 143 -6.94 -11.89 -3.83
N GLU A 144 -7.26 -12.49 -2.68
CA GLU A 144 -7.20 -11.79 -1.41
C GLU A 144 -5.82 -11.20 -1.13
N THR A 145 -5.77 -10.28 -0.19
CA THR A 145 -4.53 -9.67 0.28
C THR A 145 -3.72 -10.65 1.13
N MET A 146 -2.41 -10.68 0.93
CA MET A 146 -1.51 -11.44 1.78
C MET A 146 -1.45 -10.82 3.19
N SER A 147 -1.22 -9.50 3.30
CA SER A 147 -1.04 -8.87 4.61
C SER A 147 -1.47 -7.40 4.73
N PHE A 148 -0.98 -6.47 3.93
CA PHE A 148 -0.94 -5.07 4.34
C PHE A 148 -1.76 -4.10 3.51
N THR A 149 -2.31 -4.47 2.38
CA THR A 149 -3.04 -3.55 1.52
C THR A 149 -4.43 -4.02 1.17
N GLU A 150 -5.39 -3.13 1.26
CA GLU A 150 -6.76 -3.33 0.77
C GLU A 150 -7.02 -2.51 -0.51
N ALA A 151 -5.97 -2.12 -1.22
CA ALA A 151 -6.06 -1.48 -2.52
C ALA A 151 -5.51 -2.41 -3.60
N ASP A 152 -6.14 -2.43 -4.77
CA ASP A 152 -5.66 -3.14 -5.95
C ASP A 152 -5.00 -2.18 -6.95
N ASN A 153 -5.28 -0.89 -6.86
CA ASN A 153 -4.59 0.17 -7.57
C ASN A 153 -4.50 1.42 -6.70
N SER A 154 -3.45 2.21 -6.88
CA SER A 154 -3.26 3.47 -6.18
C SER A 154 -2.46 4.45 -7.02
N ILE A 155 -2.76 5.74 -6.86
CA ILE A 155 -1.96 6.84 -7.37
C ILE A 155 -1.80 7.88 -6.28
N SER A 156 -0.61 8.42 -6.13
CA SER A 156 -0.34 9.51 -5.18
C SER A 156 0.64 10.52 -5.75
N ILE A 157 0.47 11.76 -5.30
CA ILE A 157 1.39 12.87 -5.56
C ILE A 157 1.56 13.67 -4.28
N GLY A 158 2.74 14.21 -4.06
CA GLY A 158 2.97 15.08 -2.92
C GLY A 158 4.20 15.94 -3.10
N MET A 159 4.35 16.89 -2.17
CA MET A 159 5.49 17.78 -2.08
C MET A 159 5.92 17.94 -0.64
N GLY A 160 7.20 18.21 -0.45
CA GLY A 160 7.81 18.53 0.83
C GLY A 160 8.66 19.78 0.71
N LEU A 161 8.49 20.71 1.64
CA LEU A 161 9.20 21.97 1.71
C LEU A 161 9.97 22.05 3.04
N ASN A 162 11.29 22.22 2.97
CA ASN A 162 12.13 22.47 4.13
C ASN A 162 11.96 23.90 4.64
N GLY A 163 12.11 24.10 5.93
CA GLY A 163 11.80 25.34 6.61
C GLY A 163 12.85 26.45 6.53
N THR A 164 13.76 26.40 5.56
CA THR A 164 14.82 27.39 5.38
C THR A 164 14.25 28.83 5.26
N SER A 165 13.15 28.99 4.52
CA SER A 165 12.52 30.30 4.29
C SER A 165 11.90 30.93 5.53
N TRP A 166 11.60 30.14 6.59
CA TRP A 166 11.12 30.63 7.89
C TRP A 166 12.11 30.37 9.03
N SER A 167 13.42 30.29 8.70
CA SER A 167 14.53 30.16 9.65
C SER A 167 14.51 28.89 10.50
N ARG A 168 13.90 27.82 9.98
CA ARG A 168 13.82 26.51 10.60
C ARG A 168 14.22 25.39 9.63
N PRO A 169 15.48 25.32 9.18
CA PRO A 169 15.92 24.46 8.08
C PRO A 169 15.71 22.95 8.33
N ASN A 170 15.55 22.54 9.59
CA ASN A 170 15.30 21.16 9.98
C ASN A 170 13.82 20.81 10.10
N ASP A 171 12.93 21.77 9.89
CA ASP A 171 11.50 21.52 9.85
C ASP A 171 11.05 21.17 8.43
N THR A 172 9.94 20.45 8.32
CA THR A 172 9.37 20.07 7.02
C THR A 172 7.87 20.28 7.02
N LEU A 173 7.37 21.01 6.03
CA LEU A 173 5.97 21.06 5.65
C LEU A 173 5.74 20.12 4.49
N GLY A 174 4.75 19.23 4.57
CA GLY A 174 4.38 18.34 3.48
C GLY A 174 2.90 18.37 3.16
N ILE A 175 2.59 18.21 1.88
CA ILE A 175 1.21 18.10 1.36
C ILE A 175 1.19 16.90 0.40
N SER A 176 0.14 16.09 0.48
CA SER A 176 -0.02 14.96 -0.43
C SER A 176 -1.48 14.66 -0.72
N MET A 177 -1.71 14.04 -1.87
CA MET A 177 -3.00 13.50 -2.29
C MET A 177 -2.81 12.07 -2.76
N MET A 178 -3.79 11.21 -2.47
CA MET A 178 -3.80 9.81 -2.87
C MET A 178 -5.20 9.39 -3.28
N GLN A 179 -5.29 8.52 -4.28
CA GLN A 179 -6.49 7.81 -4.64
C GLN A 179 -6.20 6.30 -4.68
N ASN A 180 -7.03 5.53 -3.99
CA ASN A 180 -6.98 4.08 -3.95
C ASN A 180 -8.22 3.51 -4.63
N GLY A 181 -8.09 2.33 -5.26
CA GLY A 181 -9.20 1.66 -5.91
C GLY A 181 -9.14 0.15 -5.77
N LEU A 182 -10.28 -0.49 -6.03
CA LEU A 182 -10.46 -1.94 -6.00
C LEU A 182 -10.60 -2.50 -7.40
N SER A 183 -10.17 -3.75 -7.59
CA SER A 183 -10.41 -4.52 -8.79
C SER A 183 -11.89 -4.85 -8.97
N SER A 184 -12.30 -5.21 -10.18
CA SER A 184 -13.67 -5.71 -10.43
C SER A 184 -13.96 -6.99 -9.66
N TYR A 185 -12.99 -7.89 -9.53
CA TYR A 185 -13.12 -9.14 -8.78
C TYR A 185 -13.39 -8.91 -7.30
N ARG A 186 -12.63 -8.01 -6.66
CA ARG A 186 -12.84 -7.64 -5.26
C ARG A 186 -14.19 -6.93 -5.07
N LYS A 187 -14.55 -6.01 -5.96
CA LYS A 187 -15.87 -5.33 -5.90
C LYS A 187 -17.02 -6.33 -5.99
N ASN A 188 -16.95 -7.28 -6.91
CA ASN A 188 -17.98 -8.31 -7.05
C ASN A 188 -18.09 -9.20 -5.81
N TYR A 189 -16.97 -9.58 -5.20
CA TYR A 189 -16.94 -10.34 -3.96
C TYR A 189 -17.57 -9.55 -2.80
N LEU A 190 -17.22 -8.28 -2.64
CA LEU A 190 -17.82 -7.42 -1.62
C LEU A 190 -19.31 -7.20 -1.86
N GLN A 191 -19.73 -7.00 -3.14
CA GLN A 191 -21.14 -6.87 -3.52
C GLN A 191 -21.94 -8.14 -3.21
N ALA A 192 -21.34 -9.30 -3.29
CA ALA A 192 -21.97 -10.58 -2.91
C ALA A 192 -22.07 -10.77 -1.39
N GLY A 193 -21.60 -9.83 -0.57
CA GLY A 193 -21.62 -9.92 0.88
C GLY A 193 -20.30 -10.42 1.49
N GLY A 194 -19.25 -10.48 0.68
CA GLY A 194 -17.90 -10.76 1.16
C GLY A 194 -17.37 -9.67 2.09
N VAL A 195 -16.42 -10.03 2.94
CA VAL A 195 -15.71 -9.10 3.82
C VAL A 195 -14.20 -9.27 3.65
N SER A 196 -13.45 -8.23 3.96
CA SER A 196 -12.01 -8.18 3.88
C SER A 196 -11.43 -7.70 5.22
N TYR A 197 -10.11 -7.64 5.40
CA TYR A 197 -9.51 -7.30 6.69
C TYR A 197 -9.87 -5.89 7.18
N PHE A 198 -9.89 -4.91 6.28
CA PHE A 198 -10.14 -3.51 6.59
C PHE A 198 -11.50 -3.02 6.08
N ILE A 199 -12.19 -3.84 5.28
CA ILE A 199 -13.49 -3.54 4.72
C ILE A 199 -14.46 -4.58 5.28
N GLY A 200 -15.13 -4.27 6.40
CA GLY A 200 -15.89 -5.25 7.18
C GLY A 200 -17.40 -5.10 7.12
N ASP A 201 -17.93 -4.15 6.39
CA ASP A 201 -19.32 -3.74 6.53
C ASP A 201 -20.05 -3.64 5.19
N TYR A 202 -19.61 -4.39 4.21
CA TYR A 202 -20.41 -4.54 3.00
C TYR A 202 -21.63 -5.39 3.25
N ALA A 203 -22.68 -4.86 2.72
CA ALA A 203 -24.03 -5.32 2.79
C ALA A 203 -24.15 -6.76 2.30
N GLY A 204 -25.11 -7.48 2.87
CA GLY A 204 -25.52 -8.77 2.36
C GLY A 204 -26.07 -8.71 0.92
N PRO A 205 -26.44 -9.84 0.35
CA PRO A 205 -26.76 -9.99 -1.09
C PRO A 205 -27.85 -9.06 -1.64
N ASN A 206 -28.58 -8.37 -0.76
CA ASN A 206 -29.66 -7.45 -1.14
C ASN A 206 -29.32 -5.96 -0.99
N GLN A 207 -28.08 -5.61 -0.72
CA GLN A 207 -27.68 -4.22 -0.59
C GLN A 207 -26.61 -3.87 -1.64
N THR A 208 -26.76 -2.72 -2.29
CA THR A 208 -25.85 -2.26 -3.32
C THR A 208 -24.70 -1.47 -2.69
N ILE A 209 -23.47 -1.81 -3.06
CA ILE A 209 -22.31 -1.03 -2.67
C ILE A 209 -22.28 0.27 -3.48
N SER A 210 -22.29 1.40 -2.78
CA SER A 210 -22.05 2.72 -3.40
C SER A 210 -20.55 2.93 -3.61
N TYR A 211 -19.92 2.10 -4.45
CA TYR A 211 -18.48 2.13 -4.68
C TYR A 211 -18.02 3.47 -5.26
N ARG A 212 -17.02 4.04 -4.62
CA ARG A 212 -16.18 5.14 -5.12
C ARG A 212 -14.73 4.92 -4.65
N PRO A 213 -13.72 5.28 -5.46
CA PRO A 213 -12.34 5.26 -4.99
C PRO A 213 -12.18 6.09 -3.72
N GLU A 214 -11.42 5.55 -2.77
CA GLU A 214 -11.04 6.30 -1.57
C GLU A 214 -10.02 7.37 -1.95
N ARG A 215 -10.23 8.61 -1.50
CA ARG A 215 -9.34 9.73 -1.74
C ARG A 215 -8.91 10.34 -0.42
N ILE A 216 -7.62 10.51 -0.28
CA ILE A 216 -6.99 11.01 0.94
C ILE A 216 -6.18 12.25 0.58
N GLY A 217 -6.49 13.37 1.23
CA GLY A 217 -5.63 14.57 1.27
C GLY A 217 -4.95 14.65 2.61
N GLU A 218 -3.66 14.97 2.63
CA GLU A 218 -2.87 15.08 3.86
C GLU A 218 -2.03 16.34 3.83
N VAL A 219 -1.96 17.01 4.97
CA VAL A 219 -0.97 18.05 5.25
C VAL A 219 -0.32 17.76 6.59
N TYR A 220 1.00 17.92 6.66
CA TYR A 220 1.74 17.73 7.91
C TYR A 220 2.84 18.75 8.07
N TYR A 221 3.16 19.03 9.32
CA TYR A 221 4.32 19.82 9.71
C TYR A 221 5.13 19.05 10.76
N ASN A 222 6.38 18.77 10.45
CA ASN A 222 7.34 18.15 11.38
C ASN A 222 8.34 19.21 11.81
N ALA A 223 8.38 19.50 13.11
CA ALA A 223 9.30 20.46 13.72
C ALA A 223 10.40 19.75 14.48
N MET A 224 11.66 20.10 14.24
CA MET A 224 12.76 19.73 15.13
C MET A 224 12.69 20.61 16.37
N VAL A 225 12.21 20.04 17.48
CA VAL A 225 12.04 20.76 18.77
C VAL A 225 13.35 20.92 19.49
N VAL A 226 14.13 19.85 19.56
CA VAL A 226 15.52 19.81 20.02
C VAL A 226 16.28 18.84 19.12
N LYS A 227 17.61 18.82 19.23
CA LYS A 227 18.43 17.88 18.47
C LYS A 227 17.91 16.45 18.64
N ASN A 228 17.71 15.73 17.53
CA ASN A 228 17.22 14.35 17.49
C ASN A 228 15.78 14.14 18.00
N VAL A 229 14.99 15.20 18.23
CA VAL A 229 13.57 15.08 18.60
C VAL A 229 12.71 15.90 17.65
N LEU A 230 11.83 15.21 16.95
CA LEU A 230 10.84 15.79 16.03
C LEU A 230 9.44 15.72 16.66
N ALA A 231 8.70 16.81 16.59
CA ALA A 231 7.27 16.85 16.88
C ALA A 231 6.50 17.08 15.58
N GLY A 232 5.56 16.23 15.27
CA GLY A 232 4.78 16.27 14.05
C GLY A 232 3.30 16.50 14.31
N LEU A 233 2.68 17.41 13.57
CA LEU A 233 1.24 17.56 13.48
C LEU A 233 0.79 17.18 12.08
N ASN A 234 -0.24 16.35 11.98
CA ASN A 234 -0.74 15.84 10.72
C ASN A 234 -2.26 15.96 10.68
N PHE A 235 -2.80 16.43 9.55
CA PHE A 235 -4.22 16.45 9.26
C PHE A 235 -4.49 15.65 7.98
N GLN A 236 -5.46 14.73 8.03
CA GLN A 236 -5.95 13.97 6.89
C GLN A 236 -7.44 14.19 6.68
N HIS A 237 -7.82 14.36 5.42
CA HIS A 237 -9.20 14.38 4.96
C HIS A 237 -9.44 13.20 4.02
N ILE A 238 -10.37 12.32 4.37
CA ILE A 238 -10.64 11.07 3.67
C ILE A 238 -12.05 11.10 3.10
N ASN A 239 -12.17 11.08 1.78
CA ASN A 239 -13.43 10.91 1.07
C ASN A 239 -13.65 9.44 0.71
N ASN A 240 -14.90 8.99 0.77
CA ASN A 240 -15.33 7.63 0.48
C ASN A 240 -14.53 6.58 1.29
N PRO A 241 -14.43 6.70 2.63
CA PRO A 241 -13.65 5.78 3.44
C PRO A 241 -14.15 4.35 3.22
N ALA A 242 -13.19 3.42 3.12
CA ALA A 242 -13.43 2.03 2.76
C ALA A 242 -14.18 1.88 1.42
N TYR A 243 -13.90 2.76 0.45
CA TYR A 243 -14.47 2.75 -0.91
C TYR A 243 -15.99 2.91 -1.00
N ASN A 244 -16.63 3.47 0.03
CA ASN A 244 -18.08 3.65 0.07
C ASN A 244 -18.45 5.14 0.08
N SER A 245 -19.13 5.61 -0.99
CA SER A 245 -19.56 7.01 -1.11
C SER A 245 -20.71 7.40 -0.19
N ALA A 246 -21.37 6.42 0.45
CA ALA A 246 -22.38 6.70 1.48
C ALA A 246 -21.75 7.04 2.85
N ARG A 247 -20.42 7.05 2.94
CA ARG A 247 -19.66 7.31 4.17
C ARG A 247 -18.78 8.52 4.06
N GLY A 248 -18.50 9.09 5.22
CA GLY A 248 -17.57 10.20 5.34
C GLY A 248 -18.17 11.54 4.94
N PRO A 249 -17.32 12.54 4.71
CA PRO A 249 -15.86 12.44 4.84
C PRO A 249 -15.41 12.24 6.28
N VAL A 250 -14.18 11.70 6.45
CA VAL A 250 -13.54 11.54 7.76
C VAL A 250 -12.35 12.51 7.85
N ASN A 251 -12.24 13.20 8.98
CA ASN A 251 -11.10 14.05 9.28
C ASN A 251 -10.32 13.44 10.44
N ILE A 252 -9.00 13.34 10.29
CA ILE A 252 -8.10 12.80 11.31
C ILE A 252 -7.04 13.84 11.62
N LEU A 253 -6.93 14.23 12.88
CA LEU A 253 -5.84 15.04 13.41
C LEU A 253 -4.93 14.13 14.22
N SER A 254 -3.64 14.12 13.91
CA SER A 254 -2.64 13.28 14.58
C SER A 254 -1.47 14.10 15.08
N PHE A 255 -0.97 13.75 16.26
CA PHE A 255 0.27 14.27 16.83
C PHE A 255 1.27 13.14 16.99
N ARG A 256 2.52 13.37 16.63
CA ARG A 256 3.61 12.40 16.73
C ARG A 256 4.84 13.03 17.35
N ILE A 257 5.51 12.30 18.25
CA ILE A 257 6.87 12.59 18.69
C ILE A 257 7.77 11.48 18.19
N HIS A 258 8.90 11.85 17.62
CA HIS A 258 9.93 10.92 17.17
C HIS A 258 11.26 11.34 17.77
N ALA A 259 11.94 10.42 18.46
CA ALA A 259 13.24 10.64 19.09
C ALA A 259 14.24 9.59 18.55
N GLU A 260 15.44 10.03 18.21
CA GLU A 260 16.56 9.20 17.76
C GLU A 260 17.69 9.27 18.80
N PHE A 261 18.25 8.10 19.17
CA PHE A 261 19.31 7.99 20.20
C PHE A 261 20.60 7.44 19.59
#